data_b68b3b42c9fe968f8f87012f1aee7571
#
_entry.id   b68b3b42c9fe968f8f87012f1aee7571
#
_cell.length_a   1.000
_cell.length_b   1.000
_cell.length_c   1.000
_cell.angle_alpha   90.00
_cell.angle_beta   90.00
_cell.angle_gamma   90.00
#
_symmetry.space_group_name_H-M   'P 1'
#
loop_
_entity.id
_entity.type
_entity.pdbx_description
1 polymer ?
#
loop_
_entity_poly.entity_id
_entity_poly.type
_entity_poly.pdbx_seq_one_letter_code
_entity_poly.pdbx_strand_id
1 'polypeptide(L)'
;MAIKFQYNKTSLNNLGKQLKVRQNALPTLKNKESALRLSVITAKSEAERLRTELEEAMKRYDSLAALWNEFDPGLIRISDVDLETVKVAGVKTPHLKEIHYELTPFNAFTKPAWYADGVRILQEMTRLGIESEVFEYKRRLLDFQRKKTTQKVNLYEKVQIPGYQEAIRKIKRYMEDEENLSKASSKIVKNRHAAEEEEGV
;
A
#
# COMPACT_ATOMS: atom_id res chain seq x y z
N MET A 1 -19.58 10.81 6.64
CA MET A 1 -20.40 9.60 6.54
C MET A 1 -21.04 9.39 7.91
N ALA A 2 -22.37 9.50 8.02
CA ALA A 2 -23.05 9.31 9.31
C ALA A 2 -23.17 7.81 9.59
N ILE A 3 -22.79 7.38 10.79
CA ILE A 3 -22.96 6.00 11.24
C ILE A 3 -24.43 5.80 11.58
N LYS A 4 -25.09 4.85 10.91
CA LYS A 4 -26.46 4.47 11.22
C LYS A 4 -26.49 3.62 12.49
N PHE A 5 -27.33 3.96 13.45
CA PHE A 5 -27.50 3.24 14.71
C PHE A 5 -28.93 3.38 15.25
N GLN A 6 -29.29 2.50 16.17
CA GLN A 6 -30.53 2.54 16.93
C GLN A 6 -30.23 2.87 18.40
N TYR A 7 -31.17 3.51 19.10
CA TYR A 7 -31.03 3.85 20.51
C TYR A 7 -31.39 2.64 21.40
N ASN A 8 -30.52 1.59 21.35
CA ASN A 8 -30.71 0.40 22.17
C ASN A 8 -29.37 -0.20 22.62
N LYS A 9 -29.42 -1.04 23.64
CA LYS A 9 -28.23 -1.72 24.22
C LYS A 9 -27.48 -2.62 23.24
N THR A 10 -28.21 -3.24 22.31
CA THR A 10 -27.61 -4.10 21.28
C THR A 10 -26.75 -3.29 20.31
N SER A 11 -27.27 -2.15 19.84
CA SER A 11 -26.53 -1.23 18.98
C SER A 11 -25.32 -0.65 19.69
N LEU A 12 -25.45 -0.27 20.98
CA LEU A 12 -24.36 0.20 21.81
C LEU A 12 -23.21 -0.81 21.86
N ASN A 13 -23.52 -2.09 22.15
CA ASN A 13 -22.53 -3.16 22.22
C ASN A 13 -21.87 -3.41 20.87
N ASN A 14 -22.63 -3.41 19.78
CA ASN A 14 -22.09 -3.62 18.42
C ASN A 14 -21.14 -2.49 18.02
N LEU A 15 -21.52 -1.23 18.25
CA LEU A 15 -20.66 -0.08 17.97
C LEU A 15 -19.40 -0.10 18.84
N GLY A 16 -19.49 -0.50 20.11
CA GLY A 16 -18.34 -0.68 21.01
C GLY A 16 -17.35 -1.72 20.49
N LYS A 17 -17.84 -2.88 20.03
CA LYS A 17 -17.01 -3.91 19.40
C LYS A 17 -16.33 -3.39 18.14
N GLN A 18 -17.08 -2.70 17.27
CA GLN A 18 -16.55 -2.16 16.03
C GLN A 18 -15.53 -1.03 16.26
N LEU A 19 -15.73 -0.18 17.26
CA LEU A 19 -14.77 0.83 17.68
C LEU A 19 -13.46 0.18 18.13
N LYS A 20 -13.53 -0.82 19.02
CA LYS A 20 -12.36 -1.53 19.54
C LYS A 20 -11.54 -2.21 18.44
N VAL A 21 -12.20 -2.85 17.48
CA VAL A 21 -11.52 -3.47 16.31
C VAL A 21 -10.73 -2.41 15.52
N ARG A 22 -11.32 -1.22 15.28
CA ARG A 22 -10.65 -0.17 14.52
C ARG A 22 -9.52 0.48 15.28
N GLN A 23 -9.70 0.70 16.58
CA GLN A 23 -8.64 1.22 17.45
C GLN A 23 -7.43 0.26 17.51
N ASN A 24 -7.69 -1.04 17.60
CA ASN A 24 -6.62 -2.05 17.60
C ASN A 24 -5.94 -2.22 16.23
N ALA A 25 -6.69 -2.05 15.14
CA ALA A 25 -6.15 -2.15 13.79
C ALA A 25 -5.36 -0.90 13.34
N LEU A 26 -5.66 0.28 13.90
CA LEU A 26 -5.06 1.54 13.48
C LEU A 26 -3.53 1.56 13.60
N PRO A 27 -2.88 1.16 14.72
CA PRO A 27 -1.43 1.16 14.84
C PRO A 27 -0.77 0.20 13.82
N THR A 28 -1.35 -0.98 13.60
CA THR A 28 -0.87 -1.93 12.59
C THR A 28 -0.92 -1.34 11.18
N LEU A 29 -2.00 -0.63 10.85
CA LEU A 29 -2.13 0.06 9.57
C LEU A 29 -1.13 1.21 9.42
N LYS A 30 -0.86 1.98 10.48
CA LYS A 30 0.16 3.04 10.50
C LYS A 30 1.56 2.46 10.30
N ASN A 31 1.89 1.37 10.99
CA ASN A 31 3.17 0.68 10.83
C ASN A 31 3.33 0.15 9.39
N LYS A 32 2.27 -0.43 8.82
CA LYS A 32 2.29 -0.87 7.42
C LYS A 32 2.48 0.30 6.45
N GLU A 33 1.83 1.42 6.69
CA GLU A 33 1.99 2.63 5.86
C GLU A 33 3.42 3.15 5.91
N SER A 34 4.03 3.22 7.10
CA SER A 34 5.41 3.66 7.28
C SER A 34 6.39 2.72 6.58
N ALA A 35 6.21 1.40 6.70
CA ALA A 35 7.04 0.41 6.01
C ALA A 35 6.93 0.53 4.48
N LEU A 36 5.70 0.71 3.96
CA LEU A 36 5.49 0.95 2.54
C LEU A 36 6.13 2.25 2.05
N ARG A 37 6.08 3.32 2.84
CA ARG A 37 6.71 4.61 2.53
C ARG A 37 8.23 4.45 2.38
N LEU A 38 8.88 3.78 3.32
CA LEU A 38 10.32 3.49 3.23
C LEU A 38 10.64 2.65 1.99
N SER A 39 9.86 1.60 1.73
CA SER A 39 10.06 0.74 0.56
C SER A 39 9.88 1.48 -0.77
N VAL A 40 8.98 2.46 -0.84
CA VAL A 40 8.82 3.32 -2.03
C VAL A 40 10.06 4.20 -2.24
N ILE A 41 10.58 4.79 -1.17
CA ILE A 41 11.78 5.64 -1.23
C ILE A 41 12.98 4.81 -1.69
N THR A 42 13.19 3.64 -1.09
CA THR A 42 14.28 2.74 -1.49
C THR A 42 14.16 2.29 -2.95
N ALA A 43 12.95 1.88 -3.39
CA ALA A 43 12.76 1.47 -4.78
C ALA A 43 12.98 2.63 -5.76
N LYS A 44 12.62 3.86 -5.36
CA LYS A 44 12.87 5.06 -6.16
C LYS A 44 14.38 5.36 -6.28
N SER A 45 15.10 5.35 -5.16
CA SER A 45 16.54 5.63 -5.17
C SER A 45 17.33 4.59 -5.97
N GLU A 46 16.94 3.30 -5.90
CA GLU A 46 17.56 2.26 -6.70
C GLU A 46 17.27 2.42 -8.20
N ALA A 47 16.04 2.74 -8.57
CA ALA A 47 15.71 3.03 -9.97
C ALA A 47 16.50 4.23 -10.53
N GLU A 48 16.63 5.30 -9.74
CA GLU A 48 17.42 6.48 -10.11
C GLU A 48 18.92 6.16 -10.22
N ARG A 49 19.46 5.37 -9.28
CA ARG A 49 20.86 4.92 -9.31
C ARG A 49 21.16 4.14 -10.59
N LEU A 50 20.35 3.12 -10.88
CA LEU A 50 20.52 2.28 -12.07
C LEU A 50 20.39 3.10 -13.37
N ARG A 51 19.48 4.06 -13.39
CA ARG A 51 19.33 4.97 -14.54
C ARG A 51 20.57 5.84 -14.74
N THR A 52 21.12 6.37 -13.65
CA THR A 52 22.37 7.15 -13.72
C THR A 52 23.53 6.29 -14.20
N GLU A 53 23.67 5.06 -13.68
CA GLU A 53 24.69 4.10 -14.13
C GLU A 53 24.55 3.78 -15.61
N LEU A 54 23.32 3.61 -16.10
CA LEU A 54 23.06 3.40 -17.53
C LEU A 54 23.47 4.63 -18.36
N GLU A 55 23.11 5.84 -17.93
CA GLU A 55 23.50 7.08 -18.60
C GLU A 55 25.03 7.27 -18.63
N GLU A 56 25.72 6.91 -17.54
CA GLU A 56 27.18 6.95 -17.47
C GLU A 56 27.81 5.86 -18.37
N ALA A 57 27.24 4.66 -18.43
CA ALA A 57 27.67 3.62 -19.34
C ALA A 57 27.52 4.07 -20.79
N MET A 58 26.38 4.67 -21.16
CA MET A 58 26.17 5.22 -22.49
C MET A 58 27.22 6.28 -22.85
N LYS A 59 27.51 7.21 -21.94
CA LYS A 59 28.55 8.25 -22.16
C LYS A 59 29.95 7.66 -22.34
N ARG A 60 30.31 6.61 -21.58
CA ARG A 60 31.61 5.91 -21.74
C ARG A 60 31.79 5.34 -23.14
N TYR A 61 30.73 4.85 -23.73
CA TYR A 61 30.75 4.25 -25.06
C TYR A 61 30.38 5.20 -26.20
N ASP A 62 30.13 6.46 -25.91
CA ASP A 62 29.79 7.48 -26.92
C ASP A 62 30.94 7.71 -27.91
N SER A 63 32.19 7.58 -27.45
CA SER A 63 33.38 7.61 -28.31
C SER A 63 33.42 6.47 -29.34
N LEU A 64 32.68 5.40 -29.13
CA LEU A 64 32.56 4.27 -30.04
C LEU A 64 31.36 4.37 -30.98
N ALA A 65 30.63 5.51 -30.97
CA ALA A 65 29.40 5.70 -31.74
C ALA A 65 29.56 5.40 -33.24
N ALA A 66 30.73 5.71 -33.82
CA ALA A 66 31.03 5.36 -35.21
C ALA A 66 31.05 3.84 -35.46
N LEU A 67 31.54 3.06 -34.49
CA LEU A 67 31.61 1.58 -34.60
C LEU A 67 30.19 0.98 -34.51
N TRP A 68 29.30 1.57 -33.74
CA TRP A 68 27.92 1.08 -33.62
C TRP A 68 27.14 1.16 -34.93
N ASN A 69 27.49 2.03 -35.85
CA ASN A 69 26.90 2.08 -37.19
C ASN A 69 27.18 0.82 -38.02
N GLU A 70 28.29 0.11 -37.73
CA GLU A 70 28.69 -1.15 -38.41
C GLU A 70 28.12 -2.37 -37.67
N PHE A 71 27.61 -2.19 -36.43
CA PHE A 71 27.11 -3.30 -35.61
C PHE A 71 25.80 -3.82 -36.17
N ASP A 72 25.67 -5.13 -36.31
CA ASP A 72 24.46 -5.78 -36.73
C ASP A 72 23.52 -5.97 -35.53
N PRO A 73 22.40 -5.22 -35.44
CA PRO A 73 21.47 -5.30 -34.31
C PRO A 73 20.79 -6.68 -34.18
N GLY A 74 20.83 -7.52 -35.23
CA GLY A 74 20.29 -8.88 -35.22
C GLY A 74 21.16 -9.89 -34.47
N LEU A 75 22.39 -9.54 -34.08
CA LEU A 75 23.33 -10.44 -33.39
C LEU A 75 22.91 -10.80 -31.97
N ILE A 76 22.20 -9.92 -31.29
CA ILE A 76 21.72 -10.13 -29.92
C ILE A 76 20.24 -9.81 -29.80
N ARG A 77 19.50 -10.72 -29.21
CA ARG A 77 18.09 -10.57 -28.92
C ARG A 77 17.81 -10.99 -27.49
N ILE A 78 16.92 -10.31 -26.80
CA ILE A 78 16.36 -10.80 -25.54
C ILE A 78 15.27 -11.80 -25.87
N SER A 79 15.47 -13.07 -25.47
CA SER A 79 14.47 -14.12 -25.66
C SER A 79 13.45 -14.14 -24.54
N ASP A 80 13.89 -13.97 -23.28
CA ASP A 80 13.01 -13.95 -22.11
C ASP A 80 13.65 -13.21 -20.94
N VAL A 81 12.81 -12.79 -19.98
CA VAL A 81 13.22 -12.10 -18.75
C VAL A 81 12.56 -12.78 -17.56
N ASP A 82 13.33 -13.51 -16.78
CA ASP A 82 12.87 -14.19 -15.59
C ASP A 82 12.69 -13.20 -14.45
N LEU A 83 11.44 -13.10 -13.98
CA LEU A 83 11.06 -12.28 -12.83
C LEU A 83 10.61 -13.15 -11.66
N GLU A 84 11.24 -12.95 -10.52
CA GLU A 84 10.81 -13.55 -9.26
C GLU A 84 9.86 -12.64 -8.51
N THR A 85 8.85 -13.24 -7.85
CA THR A 85 7.92 -12.48 -7.00
C THR A 85 8.39 -12.44 -5.56
N VAL A 86 8.81 -11.28 -5.09
CA VAL A 86 9.23 -11.02 -3.71
C VAL A 86 8.16 -10.23 -2.97
N LYS A 87 7.87 -10.60 -1.71
CA LYS A 87 6.94 -9.85 -0.86
C LYS A 87 7.67 -8.76 -0.08
N VAL A 88 7.30 -7.51 -0.33
CA VAL A 88 7.80 -6.32 0.39
C VAL A 88 6.65 -5.65 1.13
N ALA A 89 6.72 -5.57 2.46
CA ALA A 89 5.65 -5.03 3.32
C ALA A 89 4.26 -5.64 3.02
N GLY A 90 4.23 -6.94 2.65
CA GLY A 90 3.02 -7.67 2.30
C GLY A 90 2.45 -7.39 0.90
N VAL A 91 3.21 -6.71 0.04
CA VAL A 91 2.90 -6.48 -1.38
C VAL A 91 3.78 -7.38 -2.23
N LYS A 92 3.20 -8.08 -3.19
CA LYS A 92 3.93 -8.86 -4.19
C LYS A 92 4.57 -7.89 -5.18
N THR A 93 5.90 -7.92 -5.30
CA THR A 93 6.67 -7.07 -6.21
C THR A 93 7.60 -7.93 -7.06
N PRO A 94 7.84 -7.56 -8.33
CA PRO A 94 8.81 -8.26 -9.15
C PRO A 94 10.24 -7.95 -8.70
N HIS A 95 11.10 -8.92 -8.92
CA HIS A 95 12.56 -8.82 -8.80
C HIS A 95 13.18 -9.50 -10.00
N LEU A 96 14.16 -8.86 -10.64
CA LEU A 96 14.87 -9.44 -11.77
C LEU A 96 15.76 -10.60 -11.28
N LYS A 97 15.54 -11.78 -11.86
CA LYS A 97 16.35 -12.97 -11.58
C LYS A 97 17.41 -13.16 -12.65
N GLU A 98 16.99 -13.32 -13.90
CA GLU A 98 17.88 -13.60 -15.03
C GLU A 98 17.31 -13.02 -16.33
N ILE A 99 18.20 -12.69 -17.27
CA ILE A 99 17.87 -12.25 -18.62
C ILE A 99 18.46 -13.27 -19.58
N HIS A 100 17.60 -13.84 -20.40
CA HIS A 100 18.01 -14.80 -21.42
C HIS A 100 18.26 -14.08 -22.75
N TYR A 101 19.48 -14.24 -23.26
CA TYR A 101 19.87 -13.67 -24.53
C TYR A 101 19.99 -14.76 -25.58
N GLU A 102 19.44 -14.50 -26.75
CA GLU A 102 19.66 -15.29 -27.94
C GLU A 102 20.71 -14.59 -28.78
N LEU A 103 21.86 -15.28 -29.00
CA LEU A 103 22.95 -14.78 -29.79
C LEU A 103 22.97 -15.50 -31.14
N THR A 104 22.94 -14.74 -32.24
CA THR A 104 23.14 -15.29 -33.59
C THR A 104 24.63 -15.60 -33.77
N PRO A 105 24.99 -16.84 -34.12
CA PRO A 105 26.37 -17.20 -34.33
C PRO A 105 26.97 -16.33 -35.44
N PHE A 106 28.11 -15.72 -35.18
CA PHE A 106 28.84 -14.96 -36.19
C PHE A 106 30.28 -15.49 -36.32
N ASN A 107 30.82 -15.40 -37.54
CA ASN A 107 32.17 -15.82 -37.80
C ASN A 107 33.14 -14.68 -37.42
N ALA A 108 33.97 -14.91 -36.39
CA ALA A 108 34.93 -13.95 -35.88
C ALA A 108 36.02 -13.56 -36.91
N PHE A 109 36.22 -14.37 -37.97
CA PHE A 109 37.19 -14.05 -39.05
C PHE A 109 36.59 -13.10 -40.10
N THR A 110 35.27 -13.01 -40.20
CA THR A 110 34.59 -12.18 -41.22
C THR A 110 34.01 -10.91 -40.63
N LYS A 111 33.84 -10.83 -39.31
CA LYS A 111 33.33 -9.65 -38.60
C LYS A 111 34.44 -8.93 -37.84
N PRO A 112 34.32 -7.63 -37.58
CA PRO A 112 35.30 -6.87 -36.81
C PRO A 112 35.55 -7.47 -35.42
N ALA A 113 36.80 -7.44 -34.95
CA ALA A 113 37.21 -8.04 -33.66
C ALA A 113 36.44 -7.49 -32.45
N TRP A 114 35.98 -6.24 -32.51
CA TRP A 114 35.24 -5.58 -31.44
C TRP A 114 33.80 -6.08 -31.25
N TYR A 115 33.26 -6.90 -32.18
CA TYR A 115 31.86 -7.39 -32.09
C TYR A 115 31.58 -8.16 -30.81
N ALA A 116 32.53 -8.97 -30.33
CA ALA A 116 32.38 -9.70 -29.07
C ALA A 116 32.25 -8.75 -27.86
N ASP A 117 33.07 -7.69 -27.85
CA ASP A 117 32.98 -6.64 -26.83
C ASP A 117 31.67 -5.82 -26.96
N GLY A 118 31.25 -5.55 -28.19
CA GLY A 118 29.95 -4.89 -28.45
C GLY A 118 28.76 -5.65 -27.90
N VAL A 119 28.72 -6.98 -28.08
CA VAL A 119 27.69 -7.84 -27.49
C VAL A 119 27.68 -7.73 -25.96
N ARG A 120 28.87 -7.78 -25.32
CA ARG A 120 29.01 -7.69 -23.87
C ARG A 120 28.55 -6.34 -23.35
N ILE A 121 28.88 -5.24 -24.01
CA ILE A 121 28.44 -3.88 -23.68
C ILE A 121 26.93 -3.79 -23.78
N LEU A 122 26.30 -4.33 -24.84
CA LEU A 122 24.86 -4.34 -25.00
C LEU A 122 24.15 -5.16 -23.91
N GLN A 123 24.71 -6.29 -23.50
CA GLN A 123 24.19 -7.10 -22.40
C GLN A 123 24.22 -6.32 -21.08
N GLU A 124 25.33 -5.64 -20.77
CA GLU A 124 25.47 -4.80 -19.57
C GLU A 124 24.45 -3.67 -19.57
N MET A 125 24.37 -2.90 -20.65
CA MET A 125 23.42 -1.78 -20.78
C MET A 125 21.96 -2.25 -20.71
N THR A 126 21.64 -3.34 -21.37
CA THR A 126 20.30 -3.93 -21.37
C THR A 126 19.91 -4.39 -19.97
N ARG A 127 20.85 -5.02 -19.24
CA ARG A 127 20.62 -5.43 -17.86
C ARG A 127 20.32 -4.24 -16.97
N LEU A 128 21.11 -3.17 -17.02
CA LEU A 128 20.87 -1.94 -16.25
C LEU A 128 19.54 -1.30 -16.60
N GLY A 129 19.18 -1.27 -17.89
CA GLY A 129 17.90 -0.74 -18.36
C GLY A 129 16.70 -1.54 -17.83
N ILE A 130 16.73 -2.85 -17.97
CA ILE A 130 15.65 -3.74 -17.49
C ILE A 130 15.53 -3.67 -15.98
N GLU A 131 16.66 -3.72 -15.26
CA GLU A 131 16.65 -3.64 -13.80
C GLU A 131 16.07 -2.31 -13.30
N SER A 132 16.42 -1.20 -13.95
CA SER A 132 15.83 0.13 -13.68
C SER A 132 14.30 0.13 -13.87
N GLU A 133 13.81 -0.44 -14.98
CA GLU A 133 12.36 -0.54 -15.24
C GLU A 133 11.65 -1.45 -14.24
N VAL A 134 12.26 -2.55 -13.81
CA VAL A 134 11.72 -3.44 -12.77
C VAL A 134 11.59 -2.70 -11.44
N PHE A 135 12.61 -1.91 -11.04
CA PHE A 135 12.54 -1.09 -9.83
C PHE A 135 11.51 0.04 -9.94
N GLU A 136 11.36 0.67 -11.10
CA GLU A 136 10.32 1.69 -11.32
C GLU A 136 8.91 1.07 -11.26
N TYR A 137 8.71 -0.11 -11.83
CA TYR A 137 7.45 -0.84 -11.71
C TYR A 137 7.15 -1.24 -10.26
N LYS A 138 8.17 -1.74 -9.54
CA LYS A 138 8.09 -2.03 -8.10
C LYS A 138 7.69 -0.79 -7.30
N ARG A 139 8.29 0.37 -7.58
CA ARG A 139 7.94 1.66 -6.97
C ARG A 139 6.48 2.01 -7.19
N ARG A 140 5.96 1.87 -8.43
CA ARG A 140 4.54 2.16 -8.77
C ARG A 140 3.59 1.27 -7.98
N LEU A 141 3.86 -0.05 -7.90
CA LEU A 141 3.05 -1.00 -7.12
C LEU A 141 3.02 -0.64 -5.64
N LEU A 142 4.20 -0.37 -5.05
CA LEU A 142 4.32 -0.01 -3.64
C LEU A 142 3.63 1.32 -3.34
N ASP A 143 3.77 2.35 -4.18
CA ASP A 143 3.11 3.64 -4.00
C ASP A 143 1.59 3.54 -4.08
N PHE A 144 1.07 2.74 -5.01
CA PHE A 144 -0.35 2.46 -5.09
C PHE A 144 -0.91 1.83 -3.80
N GLN A 145 -0.21 0.82 -3.26
CA GLN A 145 -0.60 0.19 -2.01
C GLN A 145 -0.43 1.12 -0.79
N ARG A 146 0.63 1.94 -0.79
CA ARG A 146 0.82 2.98 0.21
C ARG A 146 -0.35 3.95 0.23
N LYS A 147 -0.73 4.51 -0.94
CA LYS A 147 -1.88 5.43 -1.07
C LYS A 147 -3.17 4.81 -0.53
N LYS A 148 -3.47 3.55 -0.89
CA LYS A 148 -4.64 2.83 -0.36
C LYS A 148 -4.57 2.65 1.16
N THR A 149 -3.39 2.36 1.70
CA THR A 149 -3.21 2.19 3.15
C THR A 149 -3.37 3.52 3.87
N THR A 150 -2.79 4.62 3.35
CA THR A 150 -2.96 5.98 3.88
C THR A 150 -4.43 6.41 3.89
N GLN A 151 -5.18 6.15 2.80
CA GLN A 151 -6.61 6.42 2.76
C GLN A 151 -7.37 5.66 3.85
N LYS A 152 -7.02 4.38 4.09
CA LYS A 152 -7.65 3.57 5.13
C LYS A 152 -7.29 4.05 6.54
N VAL A 153 -6.05 4.45 6.77
CA VAL A 153 -5.61 5.08 8.04
C VAL A 153 -6.42 6.35 8.30
N ASN A 154 -6.48 7.26 7.32
CA ASN A 154 -7.24 8.50 7.44
C ASN A 154 -8.74 8.26 7.68
N LEU A 155 -9.33 7.28 7.00
CA LEU A 155 -10.72 6.91 7.19
C LEU A 155 -10.97 6.42 8.63
N TYR A 156 -10.10 5.58 9.17
CA TYR A 156 -10.25 5.07 10.54
C TYR A 156 -10.04 6.19 11.57
N GLU A 157 -8.96 6.95 11.44
CA GLU A 157 -8.54 7.93 12.42
C GLU A 157 -9.44 9.17 12.45
N LYS A 158 -9.79 9.71 11.25
CA LYS A 158 -10.48 11.01 11.16
C LYS A 158 -12.00 10.89 11.05
N VAL A 159 -12.53 9.75 10.63
CA VAL A 159 -13.97 9.60 10.35
C VAL A 159 -14.60 8.51 11.20
N GLN A 160 -14.09 7.28 11.13
CA GLN A 160 -14.79 6.16 11.75
C GLN A 160 -14.66 6.15 13.26
N ILE A 161 -13.45 6.27 13.81
CA ILE A 161 -13.24 6.25 15.26
C ILE A 161 -14.00 7.38 15.93
N PRO A 162 -13.87 8.66 15.52
CA PRO A 162 -14.67 9.75 16.11
C PRO A 162 -16.18 9.55 15.93
N GLY A 163 -16.62 9.08 14.76
CA GLY A 163 -18.02 8.83 14.48
C GLY A 163 -18.63 7.74 15.38
N TYR A 164 -17.90 6.64 15.61
CA TYR A 164 -18.33 5.59 16.56
C TYR A 164 -18.37 6.10 17.99
N GLN A 165 -17.39 6.89 18.42
CA GLN A 165 -17.37 7.49 19.76
C GLN A 165 -18.55 8.42 19.99
N GLU A 166 -18.89 9.24 19.00
CA GLU A 166 -20.04 10.13 19.06
C GLU A 166 -21.37 9.37 19.08
N ALA A 167 -21.53 8.36 18.24
CA ALA A 167 -22.71 7.51 18.21
C ALA A 167 -22.94 6.79 19.55
N ILE A 168 -21.87 6.22 20.13
CA ILE A 168 -21.89 5.57 21.43
C ILE A 168 -22.32 6.55 22.53
N ARG A 169 -21.77 7.78 22.51
CA ARG A 169 -22.13 8.82 23.47
C ARG A 169 -23.61 9.20 23.38
N LYS A 170 -24.16 9.36 22.15
CA LYS A 170 -25.56 9.65 21.91
C LYS A 170 -26.48 8.54 22.42
N ILE A 171 -26.15 7.28 22.17
CA ILE A 171 -26.94 6.14 22.66
C ILE A 171 -26.92 6.08 24.19
N LYS A 172 -25.74 6.23 24.82
CA LYS A 172 -25.65 6.22 26.29
C LYS A 172 -26.51 7.31 26.92
N ARG A 173 -26.41 8.54 26.42
CA ARG A 173 -27.19 9.66 26.92
C ARG A 173 -28.70 9.39 26.80
N TYR A 174 -29.15 8.91 25.66
CA TYR A 174 -30.57 8.54 25.47
C TYR A 174 -31.02 7.47 26.46
N MET A 175 -30.22 6.42 26.67
CA MET A 175 -30.57 5.36 27.65
C MET A 175 -30.57 5.87 29.09
N GLU A 176 -29.69 6.78 29.45
CA GLU A 176 -29.67 7.44 30.77
C GLU A 176 -30.94 8.31 30.97
N ASP A 177 -31.34 9.09 29.95
CA ASP A 177 -32.54 9.89 29.96
C ASP A 177 -33.80 9.02 30.10
N GLU A 178 -33.88 7.89 29.35
CA GLU A 178 -34.99 6.93 29.43
C GLU A 178 -35.07 6.27 30.81
N GLU A 179 -33.93 5.89 31.39
CA GLU A 179 -33.87 5.33 32.75
C GLU A 179 -34.35 6.34 33.81
N ASN A 180 -33.92 7.61 33.69
CA ASN A 180 -34.34 8.67 34.59
C ASN A 180 -35.85 8.98 34.50
N LEU A 181 -36.40 8.98 33.27
CA LEU A 181 -37.84 9.11 33.06
C LEU A 181 -38.61 7.94 33.68
N SER A 182 -38.14 6.73 33.50
CA SER A 182 -38.75 5.52 34.10
C SER A 182 -38.74 5.58 35.63
N LYS A 183 -37.64 6.00 36.24
CA LYS A 183 -37.51 6.17 37.68
C LYS A 183 -38.45 7.27 38.20
N ALA A 184 -38.53 8.41 37.50
CA ALA A 184 -39.45 9.50 37.87
C ALA A 184 -40.92 9.06 37.79
N SER A 185 -41.32 8.39 36.70
CA SER A 185 -42.68 7.84 36.54
C SER A 185 -43.02 6.83 37.64
N SER A 186 -42.11 5.93 37.97
CA SER A 186 -42.30 4.96 39.04
C SER A 186 -42.44 5.63 40.40
N LYS A 187 -41.73 6.74 40.68
CA LYS A 187 -41.87 7.52 41.90
C LYS A 187 -43.21 8.21 41.97
N ILE A 188 -43.71 8.80 40.87
CA ILE A 188 -45.00 9.43 40.80
C ILE A 188 -46.14 8.42 41.11
N VAL A 189 -46.08 7.22 40.48
CA VAL A 189 -47.04 6.15 40.71
C VAL A 189 -47.04 5.72 42.19
N LYS A 190 -45.85 5.50 42.78
CA LYS A 190 -45.75 5.15 44.22
C LYS A 190 -46.35 6.24 45.13
N ASN A 191 -46.07 7.50 44.85
CA ASN A 191 -46.60 8.60 45.64
C ASN A 191 -48.12 8.72 45.52
N ARG A 192 -48.72 8.44 44.34
CA ARG A 192 -50.19 8.39 44.16
C ARG A 192 -50.82 7.25 44.95
N HIS A 193 -50.28 6.06 44.88
CA HIS A 193 -50.80 4.93 45.67
C HIS A 193 -50.68 5.17 47.16
N ALA A 194 -49.57 5.78 47.64
CA ALA A 194 -49.47 6.15 49.06
C ALA A 194 -50.53 7.19 49.49
N ALA A 195 -50.83 8.20 48.65
CA ALA A 195 -51.89 9.17 48.94
C ALA A 195 -53.29 8.55 48.92
N GLU A 196 -53.56 7.62 47.97
CA GLU A 196 -54.83 6.87 47.92
C GLU A 196 -55.05 5.97 49.14
N GLU A 197 -53.93 5.35 49.66
CA GLU A 197 -54.00 4.58 50.90
C GLU A 197 -54.23 5.43 52.16
N GLU A 198 -53.73 6.68 52.19
CA GLU A 198 -53.98 7.64 53.29
C GLU A 198 -55.39 8.25 53.25
N GLU A 199 -56.00 8.42 52.06
CA GLU A 199 -57.36 8.93 51.90
C GLU A 199 -58.46 7.84 52.05
N GLY A 200 -58.12 6.57 52.03
CA GLY A 200 -59.01 5.39 52.09
C GLY A 200 -59.24 4.85 53.52
N VAL A 201 -58.68 5.48 54.58
CA VAL A 201 -58.88 5.20 55.98
C VAL A 201 -59.77 6.33 56.56
#